data_c0e02d2f8b41335a2133bab1a88fadb5
#
_entry.id   c0e02d2f8b41335a2133bab1a88fadb5
#
_cell.length_a   1.000
_cell.length_b   1.000
_cell.length_c   1.000
_cell.angle_alpha   90.00
_cell.angle_beta   90.00
_cell.angle_gamma   90.00
#
_symmetry.space_group_name_H-M   'P 1'
#
loop_
_entity.id
_entity.type
_entity.pdbx_description
1 polymer ?
#
loop_
_entity_poly.entity_id
_entity_poly.type
_entity_poly.pdbx_seq_one_letter_code
_entity_poly.pdbx_strand_id
1 'polypeptide(L)'
;MTAFSGPIRSVGSWLTRGKWQPRTRRPASGDLLFHGLRLRLTLWYSGVLAASLLLAGIGLYLVLQYLLLQPITDQVSAQIDSIEMQWMRDSTHACSSPGGPPLRHESPNSPIPIYVACYDPHAQILPASAFPRDGTSDSPTAFTNNSLAVRALSHGSATDQVEGGVNVGTLYRVAQVVRDPTSGAILGVVQVGRSIQDQESTLSLLRALLLALGLVAVLVATVGGLFLAERALTPARLAFARQQAFIADASHELRTPLTLLRANAEMLLRHRERVSDDDAEMLEDIVEETEHIDHLSSDMLLLARLDAGQLHLEREVVDLSGVAANVARRVATIAGEKGVSIEISGATGVRIIGDSEAIERAVLILVDNAVKYTPAGGTVHLQTAMNDELATLEVADTGVGIDPAHLPHLTERFYRVDRARSRETGGAGLGLSIAQGIASSHGGSLTISSEPGKGTTVLLSLLVNGPGE
;
A
#
# COMPACT_ATOMS: atom_id res chain seq x y z
N MET A 1 -22.46 -6.59 -83.08
CA MET A 1 -21.10 -6.66 -83.58
C MET A 1 -20.25 -5.69 -82.81
N THR A 2 -19.12 -6.18 -82.43
CA THR A 2 -17.96 -5.62 -81.72
C THR A 2 -18.01 -5.61 -80.17
N ALA A 3 -17.36 -6.65 -79.67
CA ALA A 3 -16.95 -6.85 -78.31
C ALA A 3 -15.91 -5.84 -77.85
N PHE A 4 -16.02 -5.37 -76.61
CA PHE A 4 -14.91 -4.77 -75.88
C PHE A 4 -14.63 -5.60 -74.62
N SER A 5 -13.57 -6.42 -74.74
CA SER A 5 -12.97 -7.15 -73.61
C SER A 5 -11.90 -6.25 -72.96
N GLY A 6 -12.13 -5.82 -71.72
CA GLY A 6 -11.15 -5.19 -70.86
C GLY A 6 -10.89 -6.05 -69.59
N PRO A 7 -9.66 -6.25 -69.13
CA PRO A 7 -9.33 -7.25 -68.12
C PRO A 7 -9.73 -6.80 -66.74
N ILE A 8 -10.39 -7.73 -66.01
CA ILE A 8 -10.68 -7.68 -64.58
C ILE A 8 -9.35 -7.65 -63.81
N ARG A 9 -8.98 -6.50 -63.24
CA ARG A 9 -7.89 -6.41 -62.25
C ARG A 9 -8.35 -7.06 -60.94
N SER A 10 -7.64 -8.09 -60.55
CA SER A 10 -7.74 -8.82 -59.31
C SER A 10 -7.62 -7.88 -58.07
N VAL A 11 -8.70 -7.74 -57.32
CA VAL A 11 -8.72 -7.18 -55.94
C VAL A 11 -8.25 -8.27 -55.01
N GLY A 12 -6.96 -8.39 -54.82
CA GLY A 12 -6.38 -9.38 -53.97
C GLY A 12 -4.99 -9.01 -53.49
N SER A 13 -4.86 -8.08 -52.53
CA SER A 13 -3.63 -7.94 -51.74
C SER A 13 -3.68 -6.83 -50.67
N TRP A 14 -4.76 -6.72 -49.87
CA TRP A 14 -4.78 -5.81 -48.71
C TRP A 14 -5.01 -6.54 -47.38
N LEU A 15 -4.64 -7.84 -47.28
CA LEU A 15 -4.63 -8.59 -46.04
C LEU A 15 -3.20 -9.00 -45.68
N THR A 16 -2.27 -8.08 -45.57
CA THR A 16 -1.00 -8.31 -44.87
C THR A 16 -1.04 -7.68 -43.51
N ARG A 17 -1.39 -8.51 -42.52
CA ARG A 17 -0.84 -8.58 -41.15
C ARG A 17 -0.27 -7.29 -40.58
N GLY A 18 -1.10 -6.35 -40.22
CA GLY A 18 -0.78 -5.45 -39.13
C GLY A 18 -0.78 -6.26 -37.84
N LYS A 19 0.39 -6.63 -37.32
CA LYS A 19 0.53 -7.12 -35.94
C LYS A 19 -0.02 -6.02 -35.03
N TRP A 20 -1.18 -6.28 -34.48
CA TRP A 20 -1.74 -5.48 -33.39
C TRP A 20 -0.80 -5.64 -32.20
N GLN A 21 0.18 -4.75 -32.04
CA GLN A 21 0.92 -4.61 -30.79
C GLN A 21 -0.01 -3.86 -29.84
N PRO A 22 -0.38 -4.43 -28.69
CA PRO A 22 -1.06 -3.67 -27.68
C PRO A 22 -0.12 -2.54 -27.25
N ARG A 23 -0.45 -1.30 -27.65
CA ARG A 23 0.19 -0.11 -27.08
C ARG A 23 -0.06 -0.19 -25.58
N THR A 24 0.95 -0.56 -24.83
CA THR A 24 0.97 -0.40 -23.39
C THR A 24 0.81 1.09 -23.11
N ARG A 25 -0.42 1.50 -22.78
CA ARG A 25 -0.70 2.85 -22.28
C ARG A 25 0.10 2.98 -20.99
N ARG A 26 1.10 3.85 -20.98
CA ARG A 26 1.76 4.28 -19.74
C ARG A 26 0.66 4.84 -18.82
N PRO A 27 0.61 4.42 -17.55
CA PRO A 27 -0.33 5.01 -16.62
C PRO A 27 0.00 6.50 -16.48
N ALA A 28 -0.98 7.35 -16.72
CA ALA A 28 -0.87 8.78 -16.43
C ALA A 28 -0.49 8.95 -14.95
N SER A 29 0.25 10.01 -14.59
CA SER A 29 0.68 10.28 -13.19
C SER A 29 -0.50 10.26 -12.20
N GLY A 30 -1.70 10.63 -12.62
CA GLY A 30 -2.94 10.41 -11.90
C GLY A 30 -3.28 8.94 -11.64
N ASP A 31 -2.97 8.04 -12.56
CA ASP A 31 -3.19 6.59 -12.39
C ASP A 31 -2.28 5.99 -11.33
N LEU A 32 -1.06 6.48 -11.15
CA LEU A 32 -0.13 6.00 -10.10
C LEU A 32 -0.62 6.35 -8.70
N LEU A 33 -1.17 7.54 -8.49
CA LEU A 33 -1.77 7.96 -7.21
C LEU A 33 -2.98 7.10 -6.86
N PHE A 34 -3.86 6.83 -7.83
CA PHE A 34 -5.05 6.01 -7.63
C PHE A 34 -4.72 4.51 -7.51
N HIS A 35 -3.65 4.01 -8.16
CA HIS A 35 -3.18 2.63 -7.99
C HIS A 35 -2.63 2.38 -6.59
N GLY A 36 -1.81 3.30 -6.07
CA GLY A 36 -1.28 3.19 -4.70
C GLY A 36 -2.38 3.20 -3.65
N LEU A 37 -3.36 4.09 -3.79
CA LEU A 37 -4.49 4.18 -2.87
C LEU A 37 -5.37 2.93 -2.93
N ARG A 38 -5.69 2.43 -4.13
CA ARG A 38 -6.46 1.21 -4.35
C ARG A 38 -5.81 0.00 -3.68
N LEU A 39 -4.50 -0.22 -3.93
CA LEU A 39 -3.76 -1.35 -3.37
C LEU A 39 -3.72 -1.27 -1.84
N ARG A 40 -3.44 -0.09 -1.29
CA ARG A 40 -3.36 0.15 0.15
C ARG A 40 -4.70 -0.10 0.85
N LEU A 41 -5.81 0.41 0.30
CA LEU A 41 -7.15 0.19 0.84
C LEU A 41 -7.53 -1.29 0.78
N THR A 42 -7.32 -1.97 -0.36
CA THR A 42 -7.65 -3.39 -0.52
C THR A 42 -6.83 -4.25 0.45
N LEU A 43 -5.52 -4.02 0.58
CA LEU A 43 -4.66 -4.75 1.52
C LEU A 43 -5.09 -4.53 2.97
N TRP A 44 -5.46 -3.30 3.33
CA TRP A 44 -5.90 -2.99 4.70
C TRP A 44 -7.21 -3.68 5.04
N TYR A 45 -8.24 -3.58 4.19
CA TYR A 45 -9.52 -4.24 4.41
C TYR A 45 -9.42 -5.77 4.37
N SER A 46 -8.66 -6.33 3.42
CA SER A 46 -8.42 -7.79 3.37
C SER A 46 -7.63 -8.27 4.58
N GLY A 47 -6.66 -7.49 5.07
CA GLY A 47 -5.91 -7.80 6.28
C GLY A 47 -6.77 -7.81 7.55
N VAL A 48 -7.63 -6.80 7.71
CA VAL A 48 -8.57 -6.74 8.84
C VAL A 48 -9.56 -7.90 8.80
N LEU A 49 -10.10 -8.22 7.63
CA LEU A 49 -11.00 -9.36 7.46
C LEU A 49 -10.30 -10.68 7.77
N ALA A 50 -9.09 -10.90 7.26
CA ALA A 50 -8.31 -12.10 7.53
C ALA A 50 -8.01 -12.26 9.02
N ALA A 51 -7.62 -11.20 9.72
CA ALA A 51 -7.40 -11.20 11.17
C ALA A 51 -8.69 -11.51 11.94
N SER A 52 -9.81 -10.93 11.56
CA SER A 52 -11.11 -11.17 12.17
C SER A 52 -11.57 -12.63 12.01
N LEU A 53 -11.44 -13.19 10.78
CA LEU A 53 -11.77 -14.59 10.52
C LEU A 53 -10.86 -15.55 11.27
N LEU A 54 -9.58 -15.25 11.37
CA LEU A 54 -8.61 -16.05 12.12
C LEU A 54 -8.94 -16.08 13.62
N LEU A 55 -9.23 -14.92 14.22
CA LEU A 55 -9.63 -14.85 15.62
C LEU A 55 -10.94 -15.60 15.89
N ALA A 56 -11.94 -15.42 15.01
CA ALA A 56 -13.21 -16.15 15.11
C ALA A 56 -13.01 -17.67 14.94
N GLY A 57 -12.17 -18.08 14.00
CA GLY A 57 -11.85 -19.50 13.76
C GLY A 57 -11.12 -20.14 14.94
N ILE A 58 -10.13 -19.44 15.52
CA ILE A 58 -9.43 -19.90 16.73
C ILE A 58 -10.42 -20.03 17.90
N GLY A 59 -11.26 -19.01 18.13
CA GLY A 59 -12.26 -19.04 19.19
C GLY A 59 -13.22 -20.22 19.04
N LEU A 60 -13.75 -20.44 17.85
CA LEU A 60 -14.65 -21.57 17.57
C LEU A 60 -13.95 -22.90 17.76
N TYR A 61 -12.70 -23.03 17.28
CA TYR A 61 -11.90 -24.25 17.47
C TYR A 61 -11.67 -24.57 18.95
N LEU A 62 -11.28 -23.59 19.76
CA LEU A 62 -11.03 -23.78 21.20
C LEU A 62 -12.31 -24.16 21.97
N VAL A 63 -13.43 -23.51 21.65
CA VAL A 63 -14.74 -23.84 22.27
C VAL A 63 -15.13 -25.26 21.90
N LEU A 64 -15.03 -25.66 20.64
CA LEU A 64 -15.41 -27.00 20.22
C LEU A 64 -14.46 -28.07 20.77
N GLN A 65 -13.16 -27.80 20.82
CA GLN A 65 -12.18 -28.66 21.48
C GLN A 65 -12.53 -28.89 22.95
N TYR A 66 -12.88 -27.84 23.68
CA TYR A 66 -13.30 -27.93 25.05
C TYR A 66 -14.57 -28.78 25.19
N LEU A 67 -15.61 -28.51 24.39
CA LEU A 67 -16.89 -29.25 24.44
C LEU A 67 -16.75 -30.73 24.06
N LEU A 68 -15.84 -31.09 23.17
CA LEU A 68 -15.62 -32.47 22.71
C LEU A 68 -14.74 -33.27 23.68
N LEU A 69 -13.79 -32.64 24.36
CA LEU A 69 -12.87 -33.32 25.27
C LEU A 69 -13.36 -33.38 26.71
N GLN A 70 -14.15 -32.39 27.18
CA GLN A 70 -14.64 -32.35 28.53
C GLN A 70 -15.43 -33.61 28.97
N PRO A 71 -16.36 -34.15 28.16
CA PRO A 71 -17.09 -35.38 28.55
C PRO A 71 -16.17 -36.58 28.72
N ILE A 72 -15.04 -36.64 28.02
CA ILE A 72 -14.06 -37.73 28.15
C ILE A 72 -13.29 -37.58 29.44
N THR A 73 -12.86 -36.40 29.80
CA THR A 73 -12.15 -36.15 31.07
C THR A 73 -13.04 -36.47 32.23
N ASP A 74 -14.33 -36.09 32.20
CA ASP A 74 -15.30 -36.37 33.26
C ASP A 74 -15.57 -37.88 33.41
N GLN A 75 -15.70 -38.61 32.27
CA GLN A 75 -15.88 -40.04 32.33
C GLN A 75 -14.66 -40.79 32.88
N VAL A 76 -13.45 -40.39 32.44
CA VAL A 76 -12.20 -40.98 32.93
C VAL A 76 -12.04 -40.72 34.43
N SER A 77 -12.33 -39.50 34.90
CA SER A 77 -12.27 -39.14 36.31
C SER A 77 -13.28 -39.92 37.13
N ALA A 78 -14.55 -40.00 36.72
CA ALA A 78 -15.58 -40.79 37.39
C ALA A 78 -15.22 -42.29 37.51
N GLN A 79 -14.56 -42.83 36.49
CA GLN A 79 -14.09 -44.20 36.51
C GLN A 79 -12.95 -44.41 37.54
N ILE A 80 -12.02 -43.47 37.61
CA ILE A 80 -10.94 -43.47 38.62
C ILE A 80 -11.53 -43.44 40.02
N ASP A 81 -12.45 -42.52 40.28
CA ASP A 81 -13.10 -42.38 41.58
C ASP A 81 -13.84 -43.68 42.01
N SER A 82 -14.49 -44.34 41.02
CA SER A 82 -15.17 -45.62 41.31
C SER A 82 -14.20 -46.75 41.68
N ILE A 83 -13.05 -46.81 40.99
CA ILE A 83 -12.01 -47.82 41.27
C ILE A 83 -11.31 -47.51 42.60
N GLU A 84 -11.02 -46.24 42.86
CA GLU A 84 -10.42 -45.79 44.12
C GLU A 84 -11.32 -46.19 45.32
N MET A 85 -12.61 -45.91 45.23
CA MET A 85 -13.57 -46.34 46.27
C MET A 85 -13.61 -47.85 46.50
N GLN A 86 -13.52 -48.60 45.40
CA GLN A 86 -13.49 -50.05 45.43
C GLN A 86 -12.20 -50.55 46.11
N TRP A 87 -11.04 -49.97 45.72
CA TRP A 87 -9.72 -50.31 46.27
C TRP A 87 -9.63 -50.03 47.82
N MET A 88 -10.20 -48.89 48.23
CA MET A 88 -10.26 -48.55 49.65
C MET A 88 -11.12 -49.53 50.48
N ARG A 89 -12.14 -50.17 49.89
CA ARG A 89 -13.01 -51.15 50.57
C ARG A 89 -12.39 -52.52 50.70
N ASP A 90 -11.65 -52.96 49.75
CA ASP A 90 -11.04 -54.29 49.68
C ASP A 90 -9.63 -54.21 49.04
N SER A 91 -8.62 -54.04 49.90
CA SER A 91 -7.22 -53.87 49.50
C SER A 91 -6.62 -55.18 48.95
N THR A 92 -7.24 -56.36 49.18
CA THR A 92 -6.72 -57.64 48.69
C THR A 92 -7.17 -57.97 47.25
N HIS A 93 -8.23 -57.32 46.76
CA HIS A 93 -8.82 -57.56 45.47
C HIS A 93 -8.83 -56.28 44.58
N ALA A 94 -8.01 -55.29 44.95
CA ALA A 94 -7.86 -54.09 44.13
C ALA A 94 -7.58 -54.45 42.65
N CYS A 95 -8.40 -53.98 41.74
CA CYS A 95 -8.34 -54.29 40.32
C CYS A 95 -8.59 -55.77 39.92
N SER A 96 -8.77 -56.68 40.86
CA SER A 96 -9.11 -58.05 40.56
C SER A 96 -10.50 -58.42 41.11
N SER A 97 -11.49 -58.46 40.28
CA SER A 97 -12.73 -59.13 40.57
C SER A 97 -12.70 -60.56 39.98
N PRO A 98 -12.50 -61.66 40.78
CA PRO A 98 -12.86 -62.97 40.30
C PRO A 98 -14.41 -63.04 40.28
N GLY A 99 -15.04 -62.65 39.21
CA GLY A 99 -16.49 -62.66 39.02
C GLY A 99 -17.23 -61.34 39.13
N GLY A 100 -16.51 -60.20 39.22
CA GLY A 100 -17.13 -58.90 38.92
C GLY A 100 -17.45 -58.80 37.42
N PRO A 101 -18.50 -58.08 37.04
CA PRO A 101 -18.72 -57.82 35.60
C PRO A 101 -17.42 -57.31 35.03
N PRO A 102 -17.05 -57.70 33.81
CA PRO A 102 -15.92 -57.09 33.14
C PRO A 102 -16.06 -55.57 33.33
N LEU A 103 -14.95 -54.86 33.59
CA LEU A 103 -14.94 -53.40 33.68
C LEU A 103 -15.30 -52.76 32.31
N ARG A 104 -16.24 -53.39 31.60
CA ARG A 104 -17.08 -52.87 30.57
C ARG A 104 -18.19 -52.07 31.26
N HIS A 105 -17.91 -50.87 31.68
CA HIS A 105 -18.97 -49.90 31.69
C HIS A 105 -19.15 -49.49 30.23
N GLU A 106 -19.72 -50.42 29.45
CA GLU A 106 -20.49 -50.06 28.30
C GLU A 106 -21.65 -49.22 28.83
N SER A 107 -21.42 -47.90 28.86
CA SER A 107 -22.57 -47.01 28.74
C SER A 107 -23.27 -47.51 27.48
N PRO A 108 -24.59 -47.85 27.50
CA PRO A 108 -25.29 -48.46 26.35
C PRO A 108 -25.14 -47.63 25.05
N ASN A 109 -24.60 -46.44 25.13
CA ASN A 109 -24.45 -45.47 24.04
C ASN A 109 -22.99 -45.16 23.65
N SER A 110 -21.97 -45.87 24.18
CA SER A 110 -20.58 -45.56 23.78
C SER A 110 -19.78 -46.86 23.55
N PRO A 111 -19.52 -47.23 22.27
CA PRO A 111 -18.77 -48.44 21.95
C PRO A 111 -17.25 -48.33 22.18
N ILE A 112 -16.76 -47.20 22.68
CA ILE A 112 -15.33 -46.95 22.83
C ILE A 112 -14.83 -47.55 24.16
N PRO A 113 -13.86 -48.48 24.15
CA PRO A 113 -13.39 -49.15 25.35
C PRO A 113 -12.63 -48.21 26.26
N ILE A 114 -12.86 -48.36 27.58
CA ILE A 114 -12.08 -47.74 28.64
C ILE A 114 -11.02 -48.74 29.07
N TYR A 115 -9.76 -48.32 29.08
CA TYR A 115 -8.63 -49.12 29.52
C TYR A 115 -8.32 -48.79 30.97
N VAL A 116 -8.04 -49.81 31.79
CA VAL A 116 -7.69 -49.66 33.19
C VAL A 116 -6.44 -50.46 33.52
N ALA A 117 -5.46 -49.83 34.16
CA ALA A 117 -4.27 -50.47 34.68
C ALA A 117 -4.02 -50.00 36.11
N CYS A 118 -3.68 -50.94 36.98
CA CYS A 118 -3.31 -50.65 38.36
C CYS A 118 -1.83 -50.97 38.60
N TYR A 119 -1.18 -50.12 39.35
CA TYR A 119 0.23 -50.23 39.67
C TYR A 119 0.40 -50.26 41.20
N ASP A 120 1.42 -51.00 41.64
CA ASP A 120 1.83 -50.99 43.04
C ASP A 120 2.55 -49.67 43.43
N PRO A 121 2.93 -49.44 44.70
CA PRO A 121 3.67 -48.23 45.11
C PRO A 121 5.06 -48.09 44.46
N HIS A 122 5.58 -49.11 43.82
CA HIS A 122 6.83 -49.11 43.07
C HIS A 122 6.62 -48.94 41.56
N ALA A 123 5.43 -48.57 41.11
CA ALA A 123 5.01 -48.43 39.73
C ALA A 123 5.18 -49.70 38.88
N GLN A 124 5.03 -50.87 39.53
CA GLN A 124 4.94 -52.16 38.80
C GLN A 124 3.48 -52.48 38.55
N ILE A 125 3.17 -52.94 37.32
CA ILE A 125 1.80 -53.26 36.94
C ILE A 125 1.28 -54.48 37.73
N LEU A 126 0.10 -54.36 38.27
CA LEU A 126 -0.55 -55.48 38.99
C LEU A 126 -1.19 -56.47 38.00
N PRO A 127 -1.07 -57.80 38.23
CA PRO A 127 -1.53 -58.83 37.31
C PRO A 127 -3.03 -58.86 37.05
N ALA A 128 -3.79 -58.15 37.84
CA ALA A 128 -5.23 -58.03 37.76
C ALA A 128 -5.71 -56.83 36.92
N SER A 129 -4.81 -56.10 36.26
CA SER A 129 -5.17 -55.02 35.35
C SER A 129 -6.08 -55.55 34.23
N ALA A 130 -7.28 -54.96 34.15
CA ALA A 130 -8.30 -55.41 33.18
C ALA A 130 -8.10 -54.70 31.84
N PHE A 131 -7.77 -55.46 30.81
CA PHE A 131 -7.79 -55.03 29.43
C PHE A 131 -9.02 -55.59 28.76
N PRO A 132 -9.66 -54.90 27.82
CA PRO A 132 -10.74 -55.48 27.00
C PRO A 132 -10.22 -56.72 26.28
N ARG A 133 -10.77 -57.90 26.60
CA ARG A 133 -10.48 -59.15 25.90
C ARG A 133 -11.40 -59.26 24.67
N ASP A 134 -11.23 -58.38 23.74
CA ASP A 134 -11.85 -58.59 22.42
C ASP A 134 -10.87 -59.36 21.57
N GLY A 135 -10.84 -60.69 21.69
CA GLY A 135 -10.18 -61.66 20.79
C GLY A 135 -9.07 -61.20 19.80
N THR A 136 -8.79 -59.93 19.68
CA THR A 136 -7.72 -59.27 18.91
C THR A 136 -6.67 -58.82 19.92
N SER A 137 -5.62 -59.53 19.99
CA SER A 137 -4.57 -59.59 21.00
C SER A 137 -3.60 -58.38 21.04
N ASP A 138 -4.05 -57.18 21.12
CA ASP A 138 -3.13 -56.10 21.36
C ASP A 138 -3.65 -55.23 22.50
N SER A 139 -3.26 -55.57 23.73
CA SER A 139 -3.21 -54.54 24.78
C SER A 139 -2.19 -53.51 24.33
N PRO A 140 -2.58 -52.23 24.20
CA PRO A 140 -1.66 -51.24 23.67
C PRO A 140 -0.49 -51.14 24.68
N THR A 141 0.69 -51.63 24.28
CA THR A 141 1.92 -51.57 25.07
C THR A 141 2.23 -50.16 25.55
N ALA A 142 1.80 -49.18 24.75
CA ALA A 142 1.88 -47.79 25.11
C ALA A 142 0.98 -47.41 26.32
N PHE A 143 -0.18 -48.08 26.49
CA PHE A 143 -1.04 -47.79 27.63
C PHE A 143 -0.43 -48.32 28.92
N THR A 144 0.22 -49.47 28.91
CA THR A 144 0.82 -50.11 30.08
C THR A 144 2.18 -49.57 30.49
N ASN A 145 2.70 -48.58 29.76
CA ASN A 145 3.95 -47.90 30.10
C ASN A 145 3.77 -47.17 31.46
N ASN A 146 4.61 -47.49 32.41
CA ASN A 146 4.55 -47.00 33.78
C ASN A 146 5.03 -45.53 33.98
N SER A 147 5.47 -44.89 32.93
CA SER A 147 5.97 -43.48 33.00
C SER A 147 4.94 -42.52 33.61
N LEU A 148 3.65 -42.71 33.31
CA LEU A 148 2.56 -41.92 33.87
C LEU A 148 2.32 -42.22 35.33
N ALA A 149 2.35 -43.52 35.71
CA ALA A 149 2.23 -43.96 37.10
C ALA A 149 3.36 -43.41 37.99
N VAL A 150 4.62 -43.41 37.49
CA VAL A 150 5.77 -42.80 38.19
C VAL A 150 5.56 -41.29 38.39
N ARG A 151 5.04 -40.58 37.42
CA ARG A 151 4.72 -39.15 37.57
C ARG A 151 3.59 -38.92 38.56
N ALA A 152 2.56 -39.76 38.54
CA ALA A 152 1.46 -39.68 39.50
C ALA A 152 1.95 -39.89 40.94
N LEU A 153 2.87 -40.83 41.20
CA LEU A 153 3.47 -41.07 42.51
C LEU A 153 4.17 -39.83 43.07
N SER A 154 4.79 -39.01 42.22
CA SER A 154 5.49 -37.79 42.66
C SER A 154 4.56 -36.58 42.84
N HIS A 155 3.45 -36.47 42.13
CA HIS A 155 2.57 -35.29 42.10
C HIS A 155 1.15 -35.53 42.60
N GLY A 156 0.80 -36.77 42.93
CA GLY A 156 -0.57 -37.19 43.35
C GLY A 156 -1.45 -37.61 42.15
N SER A 157 -1.37 -36.92 41.05
CA SER A 157 -2.04 -37.27 39.80
C SER A 157 -1.18 -36.85 38.59
N ALA A 158 -1.39 -37.51 37.47
CA ALA A 158 -0.74 -37.15 36.20
C ALA A 158 -1.66 -37.48 35.04
N THR A 159 -1.55 -36.68 33.95
CA THR A 159 -2.28 -36.89 32.71
C THR A 159 -1.32 -36.84 31.54
N ASP A 160 -1.58 -37.62 30.49
CA ASP A 160 -0.89 -37.51 29.20
C ASP A 160 -1.73 -38.04 28.04
N GLN A 161 -1.18 -37.87 26.83
CA GLN A 161 -1.71 -38.46 25.63
C GLN A 161 -0.61 -39.33 25.00
N VAL A 162 -0.96 -40.52 24.55
CA VAL A 162 -0.02 -41.47 23.96
C VAL A 162 -0.63 -42.15 22.73
N GLU A 163 0.19 -42.40 21.70
CA GLU A 163 -0.28 -43.19 20.57
C GLU A 163 -0.44 -44.66 20.94
N GLY A 164 -1.67 -45.13 20.86
CA GLY A 164 -2.06 -46.51 21.26
C GLY A 164 -1.84 -47.57 20.18
N GLY A 165 -1.34 -47.22 19.02
CA GLY A 165 -1.17 -48.11 17.86
C GLY A 165 -2.29 -47.99 16.83
N VAL A 166 -2.17 -48.77 15.72
CA VAL A 166 -2.98 -48.62 14.49
C VAL A 166 -4.49 -48.74 14.70
N ASN A 167 -4.93 -49.54 15.68
CA ASN A 167 -6.36 -49.78 15.92
C ASN A 167 -6.97 -48.97 17.08
N VAL A 168 -6.15 -48.23 17.85
CA VAL A 168 -6.59 -47.58 19.08
C VAL A 168 -6.46 -46.06 18.98
N GLY A 169 -5.57 -45.59 18.08
CA GLY A 169 -5.30 -44.18 17.89
C GLY A 169 -4.69 -43.52 19.14
N THR A 170 -4.96 -42.24 19.32
CA THR A 170 -4.48 -41.48 20.46
C THR A 170 -5.30 -41.82 21.70
N LEU A 171 -4.60 -42.21 22.76
CA LEU A 171 -5.19 -42.51 24.08
C LEU A 171 -4.95 -41.33 25.03
N TYR A 172 -6.03 -40.78 25.58
CA TYR A 172 -5.97 -39.89 26.75
C TYR A 172 -5.90 -40.70 28.00
N ARG A 173 -4.87 -40.53 28.83
CA ARG A 173 -4.63 -41.29 30.07
C ARG A 173 -4.57 -40.36 31.26
N VAL A 174 -5.17 -40.81 32.35
CA VAL A 174 -5.09 -40.21 33.68
C VAL A 174 -4.62 -41.25 34.66
N ALA A 175 -3.66 -40.92 35.49
CA ALA A 175 -3.20 -41.75 36.61
C ALA A 175 -3.35 -40.98 37.91
N GLN A 176 -3.88 -41.63 38.93
CA GLN A 176 -4.13 -41.07 40.27
C GLN A 176 -3.63 -42.00 41.35
N VAL A 177 -3.00 -41.45 42.38
CA VAL A 177 -2.49 -42.17 43.52
C VAL A 177 -3.64 -42.48 44.46
N VAL A 178 -3.81 -43.75 44.82
CA VAL A 178 -4.76 -44.22 45.83
C VAL A 178 -4.06 -44.30 47.18
N ARG A 179 -4.66 -43.67 48.18
CA ARG A 179 -4.12 -43.66 49.54
C ARG A 179 -5.10 -44.32 50.50
N ASP A 180 -4.56 -45.00 51.49
CA ASP A 180 -5.34 -45.53 52.61
C ASP A 180 -5.89 -44.37 53.46
N PRO A 181 -7.21 -44.27 53.65
CA PRO A 181 -7.82 -43.17 54.38
C PRO A 181 -7.46 -43.15 55.88
N THR A 182 -7.00 -44.28 56.43
CA THR A 182 -6.69 -44.40 57.84
C THR A 182 -5.21 -44.14 58.15
N SER A 183 -4.32 -44.67 57.32
CA SER A 183 -2.86 -44.59 57.53
C SER A 183 -2.17 -43.51 56.64
N GLY A 184 -2.82 -43.02 55.60
CA GLY A 184 -2.23 -42.12 54.61
C GLY A 184 -1.19 -42.78 53.67
N ALA A 185 -0.98 -44.11 53.87
CA ALA A 185 -0.03 -44.87 53.09
C ALA A 185 -0.48 -44.98 51.61
N ILE A 186 0.48 -44.92 50.65
CA ILE A 186 0.18 -45.12 49.26
C ILE A 186 -0.12 -46.61 49.03
N LEU A 187 -1.34 -46.91 48.58
CA LEU A 187 -1.75 -48.25 48.18
C LEU A 187 -1.31 -48.61 46.78
N GLY A 188 -1.27 -47.64 45.90
CA GLY A 188 -0.84 -47.82 44.51
C GLY A 188 -1.32 -46.66 43.61
N VAL A 189 -1.32 -46.90 42.30
CA VAL A 189 -1.78 -45.94 41.28
C VAL A 189 -2.82 -46.61 40.39
N VAL A 190 -3.95 -45.93 40.18
CA VAL A 190 -4.95 -46.29 39.17
C VAL A 190 -4.69 -45.45 37.93
N GLN A 191 -4.54 -46.10 36.77
CA GLN A 191 -4.43 -45.47 35.48
C GLN A 191 -5.63 -45.86 34.64
N VAL A 192 -6.35 -44.87 34.14
CA VAL A 192 -7.50 -45.05 33.24
C VAL A 192 -7.24 -44.30 31.96
N GLY A 193 -7.60 -44.89 30.84
CA GLY A 193 -7.44 -44.27 29.55
C GLY A 193 -8.57 -44.56 28.57
N ARG A 194 -8.77 -43.65 27.65
CA ARG A 194 -9.78 -43.77 26.60
C ARG A 194 -9.24 -43.23 25.28
N SER A 195 -9.63 -43.88 24.16
CA SER A 195 -9.29 -43.35 22.83
C SER A 195 -10.03 -42.04 22.54
N ILE A 196 -9.28 -41.07 22.03
CA ILE A 196 -9.78 -39.76 21.55
C ILE A 196 -9.66 -39.60 20.03
N GLN A 197 -9.43 -40.71 19.32
CA GLN A 197 -9.19 -40.70 17.87
C GLN A 197 -10.34 -40.07 17.07
N ASP A 198 -11.59 -40.36 17.44
CA ASP A 198 -12.77 -39.82 16.76
C ASP A 198 -12.87 -38.29 16.97
N GLN A 199 -12.54 -37.82 18.17
CA GLN A 199 -12.52 -36.39 18.50
C GLN A 199 -11.39 -35.68 17.77
N GLU A 200 -10.20 -36.27 17.72
CA GLU A 200 -9.07 -35.71 16.95
C GLU A 200 -9.34 -35.66 15.46
N SER A 201 -9.94 -36.72 14.89
CA SER A 201 -10.32 -36.73 13.48
C SER A 201 -11.35 -35.66 13.16
N THR A 202 -12.36 -35.47 14.01
CA THR A 202 -13.37 -34.42 13.90
C THR A 202 -12.73 -33.01 14.01
N LEU A 203 -11.85 -32.80 14.99
CA LEU A 203 -11.13 -31.53 15.15
C LEU A 203 -10.18 -31.25 13.98
N SER A 204 -9.54 -32.28 13.43
CA SER A 204 -8.67 -32.14 12.26
C SER A 204 -9.45 -31.72 11.00
N LEU A 205 -10.61 -32.35 10.77
CA LEU A 205 -11.53 -32.00 9.69
C LEU A 205 -12.05 -30.56 9.86
N LEU A 206 -12.49 -30.20 11.07
CA LEU A 206 -12.93 -28.83 11.37
C LEU A 206 -11.84 -27.82 11.07
N ARG A 207 -10.61 -28.09 11.52
CA ARG A 207 -9.44 -27.21 11.25
C ARG A 207 -9.20 -27.05 9.76
N ALA A 208 -9.25 -28.14 9.00
CA ALA A 208 -9.09 -28.10 7.54
C ALA A 208 -10.21 -27.29 6.86
N LEU A 209 -11.46 -27.46 7.29
CA LEU A 209 -12.61 -26.71 6.77
C LEU A 209 -12.53 -25.22 7.12
N LEU A 210 -12.17 -24.86 8.35
CA LEU A 210 -12.00 -23.46 8.74
C LEU A 210 -10.89 -22.78 7.95
N LEU A 211 -9.77 -23.45 7.72
CA LEU A 211 -8.67 -22.92 6.89
C LEU A 211 -9.09 -22.76 5.43
N ALA A 212 -9.77 -23.76 4.85
CA ALA A 212 -10.24 -23.69 3.47
C ALA A 212 -11.28 -22.57 3.28
N LEU A 213 -12.27 -22.48 4.17
CA LEU A 213 -13.31 -21.44 4.13
C LEU A 213 -12.71 -20.05 4.34
N GLY A 214 -11.76 -19.90 5.29
CA GLY A 214 -11.03 -18.66 5.53
C GLY A 214 -10.24 -18.20 4.30
N LEU A 215 -9.53 -19.13 3.63
CA LEU A 215 -8.79 -18.83 2.41
C LEU A 215 -9.73 -18.34 1.28
N VAL A 216 -10.84 -19.05 1.06
CA VAL A 216 -11.84 -18.67 0.05
C VAL A 216 -12.44 -17.29 0.38
N ALA A 217 -12.79 -17.04 1.63
CA ALA A 217 -13.36 -15.75 2.05
C ALA A 217 -12.38 -14.59 1.81
N VAL A 218 -11.10 -14.76 2.16
CA VAL A 218 -10.06 -13.74 1.89
C VAL A 218 -9.86 -13.50 0.40
N LEU A 219 -9.87 -14.56 -0.41
CA LEU A 219 -9.74 -14.46 -1.85
C LEU A 219 -10.93 -13.70 -2.47
N VAL A 220 -12.16 -14.05 -2.10
CA VAL A 220 -13.38 -13.38 -2.57
C VAL A 220 -13.39 -11.91 -2.14
N ALA A 221 -13.00 -11.61 -0.89
CA ALA A 221 -12.92 -10.24 -0.39
C ALA A 221 -11.86 -9.42 -1.13
N THR A 222 -10.71 -10.02 -1.45
CA THR A 222 -9.64 -9.34 -2.20
C THR A 222 -10.08 -9.02 -3.62
N VAL A 223 -10.65 -9.99 -4.35
CA VAL A 223 -11.15 -9.80 -5.72
C VAL A 223 -12.31 -8.80 -5.73
N GLY A 224 -13.28 -8.96 -4.83
CA GLY A 224 -14.42 -8.05 -4.68
C GLY A 224 -13.97 -6.63 -4.30
N GLY A 225 -13.03 -6.49 -3.38
CA GLY A 225 -12.44 -5.22 -2.99
C GLY A 225 -11.75 -4.50 -4.13
N LEU A 226 -10.96 -5.20 -4.94
CA LEU A 226 -10.33 -4.65 -6.15
C LEU A 226 -11.38 -4.17 -7.16
N PHE A 227 -12.42 -4.95 -7.38
CA PHE A 227 -13.51 -4.60 -8.31
C PHE A 227 -14.31 -3.38 -7.82
N LEU A 228 -14.70 -3.35 -6.54
CA LEU A 228 -15.42 -2.22 -5.97
C LEU A 228 -14.58 -0.93 -5.96
N ALA A 229 -13.30 -1.04 -5.59
CA ALA A 229 -12.38 0.10 -5.59
C ALA A 229 -12.25 0.72 -6.99
N GLU A 230 -12.14 -0.10 -8.03
CA GLU A 230 -12.10 0.38 -9.42
C GLU A 230 -13.41 1.10 -9.82
N ARG A 231 -14.55 0.50 -9.50
CA ARG A 231 -15.86 1.07 -9.81
C ARG A 231 -16.13 2.37 -9.03
N ALA A 232 -15.71 2.46 -7.78
CA ALA A 232 -15.88 3.65 -6.94
C ALA A 232 -14.98 4.82 -7.39
N LEU A 233 -13.76 4.54 -7.90
CA LEU A 233 -12.83 5.57 -8.34
C LEU A 233 -13.10 6.05 -9.78
N THR A 234 -13.81 5.28 -10.59
CA THR A 234 -14.13 5.65 -11.98
C THR A 234 -14.85 7.00 -12.12
N PRO A 235 -15.91 7.33 -11.32
CA PRO A 235 -16.57 8.63 -11.41
C PRO A 235 -15.66 9.80 -11.08
N ALA A 236 -14.79 9.65 -10.08
CA ALA A 236 -13.84 10.68 -9.68
C ALA A 236 -12.80 10.94 -10.78
N ARG A 237 -12.28 9.88 -11.42
CA ARG A 237 -11.38 10.00 -12.59
C ARG A 237 -12.04 10.70 -13.77
N LEU A 238 -13.29 10.34 -14.06
CA LEU A 238 -14.06 10.96 -15.14
C LEU A 238 -14.35 12.44 -14.85
N ALA A 239 -14.69 12.79 -13.62
CA ALA A 239 -14.90 14.18 -13.21
C ALA A 239 -13.63 15.00 -13.36
N PHE A 240 -12.49 14.46 -12.91
CA PHE A 240 -11.19 15.10 -13.03
C PHE A 240 -10.77 15.28 -14.51
N ALA A 241 -10.94 14.25 -15.34
CA ALA A 241 -10.65 14.33 -16.78
C ALA A 241 -11.55 15.35 -17.49
N ARG A 242 -12.83 15.44 -17.12
CA ARG A 242 -13.75 16.47 -17.66
C ARG A 242 -13.37 17.87 -17.24
N GLN A 243 -12.96 18.07 -16.00
CA GLN A 243 -12.47 19.35 -15.51
C GLN A 243 -11.23 19.81 -16.30
N GLN A 244 -10.30 18.91 -16.58
CA GLN A 244 -9.11 19.21 -17.38
C GLN A 244 -9.46 19.56 -18.82
N ALA A 245 -10.34 18.77 -19.47
CA ALA A 245 -10.81 19.06 -20.82
C ALA A 245 -11.50 20.43 -20.88
N PHE A 246 -12.33 20.75 -19.89
CA PHE A 246 -13.00 22.07 -19.81
C PHE A 246 -11.99 23.22 -19.69
N ILE A 247 -10.93 23.09 -18.88
CA ILE A 247 -9.87 24.11 -18.77
C ILE A 247 -9.14 24.28 -20.11
N ALA A 248 -8.85 23.18 -20.80
CA ALA A 248 -8.20 23.21 -22.09
C ALA A 248 -9.05 23.92 -23.16
N ASP A 249 -10.31 23.55 -23.26
CA ASP A 249 -11.26 24.13 -24.20
C ASP A 249 -11.50 25.64 -23.91
N ALA A 250 -11.71 25.98 -22.64
CA ALA A 250 -11.88 27.38 -22.22
C ALA A 250 -10.65 28.24 -22.56
N SER A 251 -9.43 27.71 -22.37
CA SER A 251 -8.18 28.42 -22.70
C SER A 251 -8.07 28.68 -24.20
N HIS A 252 -8.46 27.73 -25.05
CA HIS A 252 -8.46 27.92 -26.49
C HIS A 252 -9.52 28.92 -26.95
N GLU A 253 -10.74 28.86 -26.37
CA GLU A 253 -11.84 29.78 -26.71
C GLU A 253 -11.60 31.21 -26.19
N LEU A 254 -10.81 31.39 -25.13
CA LEU A 254 -10.40 32.71 -24.63
C LEU A 254 -9.27 33.33 -25.47
N ARG A 255 -8.32 32.53 -25.95
CA ARG A 255 -7.17 33.07 -26.72
C ARG A 255 -7.59 33.82 -27.97
N THR A 256 -8.55 33.33 -28.72
CA THR A 256 -9.00 33.92 -29.98
C THR A 256 -9.54 35.35 -29.82
N PRO A 257 -10.52 35.65 -28.91
CA PRO A 257 -11.00 36.99 -28.71
C PRO A 257 -9.95 37.93 -28.11
N LEU A 258 -9.07 37.41 -27.20
CA LEU A 258 -7.96 38.22 -26.67
C LEU A 258 -6.96 38.65 -27.75
N THR A 259 -6.58 37.73 -28.63
CA THR A 259 -5.72 38.08 -29.79
C THR A 259 -6.35 39.13 -30.67
N LEU A 260 -7.68 39.09 -30.90
CA LEU A 260 -8.37 40.12 -31.66
C LEU A 260 -8.43 41.47 -30.94
N LEU A 261 -8.69 41.47 -29.62
CA LEU A 261 -8.68 42.68 -28.81
C LEU A 261 -7.33 43.35 -28.83
N ARG A 262 -6.26 42.58 -28.61
CA ARG A 262 -4.88 43.04 -28.66
C ARG A 262 -4.54 43.62 -30.04
N ALA A 263 -4.83 42.89 -31.12
CA ALA A 263 -4.56 43.36 -32.48
C ALA A 263 -5.27 44.66 -32.80
N ASN A 264 -6.51 44.85 -32.35
CA ASN A 264 -7.26 46.10 -32.53
C ASN A 264 -6.67 47.26 -31.72
N ALA A 265 -6.29 47.03 -30.47
CA ALA A 265 -5.63 48.05 -29.64
C ALA A 265 -4.25 48.45 -30.21
N GLU A 266 -3.42 47.49 -30.59
CA GLU A 266 -2.14 47.73 -31.25
C GLU A 266 -2.30 48.52 -32.60
N MET A 267 -3.36 48.20 -33.37
CA MET A 267 -3.66 48.92 -34.61
C MET A 267 -4.00 50.38 -34.35
N LEU A 268 -4.77 50.68 -33.33
CA LEU A 268 -5.07 52.06 -32.92
C LEU A 268 -3.83 52.81 -32.45
N LEU A 269 -2.98 52.15 -31.65
CA LEU A 269 -1.71 52.72 -31.15
C LEU A 269 -0.72 53.02 -32.27
N ARG A 270 -0.70 52.26 -33.40
CA ARG A 270 0.12 52.57 -34.58
C ARG A 270 -0.25 53.91 -35.23
N HIS A 271 -1.48 54.39 -35.02
CA HIS A 271 -1.95 55.67 -35.52
C HIS A 271 -2.07 56.70 -34.39
N ARG A 272 -1.03 56.78 -33.52
CA ARG A 272 -0.99 57.62 -32.31
C ARG A 272 -1.30 59.09 -32.54
N GLU A 273 -1.05 59.58 -33.77
CA GLU A 273 -1.40 60.93 -34.23
C GLU A 273 -2.92 61.22 -34.29
N ARG A 274 -3.76 60.17 -34.22
CA ARG A 274 -5.22 60.28 -34.27
C ARG A 274 -5.89 59.98 -32.95
N VAL A 275 -5.13 59.64 -31.92
CA VAL A 275 -5.58 59.24 -30.58
C VAL A 275 -5.08 60.26 -29.58
N SER A 276 -5.88 60.67 -28.61
CA SER A 276 -5.42 61.53 -27.51
C SER A 276 -4.41 60.79 -26.62
N ASP A 277 -3.56 61.52 -25.88
CA ASP A 277 -2.57 60.89 -25.02
C ASP A 277 -3.27 60.03 -23.92
N ASP A 278 -4.39 60.47 -23.36
CA ASP A 278 -5.19 59.74 -22.39
C ASP A 278 -5.79 58.44 -22.99
N ASP A 279 -6.31 58.49 -24.24
CA ASP A 279 -6.81 57.29 -24.94
C ASP A 279 -5.69 56.34 -25.33
N ALA A 280 -4.49 56.84 -25.60
CA ALA A 280 -3.33 56.02 -25.91
C ALA A 280 -2.85 55.24 -24.66
N GLU A 281 -2.84 55.87 -23.49
CA GLU A 281 -2.54 55.21 -22.18
C GLU A 281 -3.57 54.10 -21.91
N MET A 282 -4.87 54.38 -22.09
CA MET A 282 -5.92 53.34 -21.96
C MET A 282 -5.76 52.19 -22.95
N LEU A 283 -5.31 52.42 -24.15
CA LEU A 283 -5.04 51.36 -25.15
C LEU A 283 -3.78 50.56 -24.77
N GLU A 284 -2.74 51.18 -24.25
CA GLU A 284 -1.56 50.50 -23.72
C GLU A 284 -1.94 49.58 -22.54
N ASP A 285 -2.78 50.06 -21.61
CA ASP A 285 -3.34 49.25 -20.54
C ASP A 285 -4.14 48.05 -21.03
N ILE A 286 -4.96 48.22 -22.07
CA ILE A 286 -5.72 47.13 -22.71
C ILE A 286 -4.79 46.07 -23.32
N VAL A 287 -3.71 46.50 -23.98
CA VAL A 287 -2.72 45.57 -24.54
C VAL A 287 -2.05 44.78 -23.44
N GLU A 288 -1.61 45.43 -22.37
CA GLU A 288 -0.95 44.80 -21.23
C GLU A 288 -1.89 43.79 -20.53
N GLU A 289 -3.16 44.14 -20.29
CA GLU A 289 -4.12 43.26 -19.67
C GLU A 289 -4.48 42.07 -20.55
N THR A 290 -4.57 42.24 -21.87
CA THR A 290 -4.83 41.12 -22.80
C THR A 290 -3.64 40.18 -22.88
N GLU A 291 -2.38 40.65 -22.80
CA GLU A 291 -1.18 39.82 -22.68
C GLU A 291 -1.18 39.04 -21.36
N HIS A 292 -1.52 39.71 -20.27
CA HIS A 292 -1.61 39.08 -18.96
C HIS A 292 -2.61 37.93 -18.96
N ILE A 293 -3.81 38.10 -19.52
CA ILE A 293 -4.83 37.07 -19.60
C ILE A 293 -4.39 35.90 -20.52
N ASP A 294 -3.70 36.18 -21.63
CA ASP A 294 -3.18 35.14 -22.53
C ASP A 294 -2.12 34.26 -21.83
N HIS A 295 -1.19 34.89 -21.09
CA HIS A 295 -0.21 34.19 -20.28
C HIS A 295 -0.88 33.34 -19.20
N LEU A 296 -1.85 33.87 -18.47
CA LEU A 296 -2.61 33.17 -17.44
C LEU A 296 -3.34 31.94 -18.04
N SER A 297 -4.01 32.12 -19.17
CA SER A 297 -4.71 31.04 -19.88
C SER A 297 -3.74 29.93 -20.31
N SER A 298 -2.57 30.31 -20.84
CA SER A 298 -1.52 29.38 -21.26
C SER A 298 -0.91 28.61 -20.08
N ASP A 299 -0.71 29.27 -18.95
CA ASP A 299 -0.21 28.66 -17.71
C ASP A 299 -1.21 27.66 -17.12
N MET A 300 -2.51 28.01 -17.12
CA MET A 300 -3.56 27.09 -16.70
C MET A 300 -3.64 25.85 -17.58
N LEU A 301 -3.52 26.01 -18.89
CA LEU A 301 -3.52 24.89 -19.84
C LEU A 301 -2.30 23.97 -19.62
N LEU A 302 -1.12 24.54 -19.41
CA LEU A 302 0.10 23.79 -19.13
C LEU A 302 -0.05 22.99 -17.83
N LEU A 303 -0.55 23.62 -16.77
CA LEU A 303 -0.82 22.93 -15.49
C LEU A 303 -1.82 21.80 -15.65
N ALA A 304 -2.90 22.00 -16.40
CA ALA A 304 -3.89 20.96 -16.68
C ALA A 304 -3.26 19.75 -17.41
N ARG A 305 -2.34 20.00 -18.35
CA ARG A 305 -1.59 18.94 -19.06
C ARG A 305 -0.57 18.23 -18.18
N LEU A 306 0.14 18.97 -17.33
CA LEU A 306 1.08 18.42 -16.35
C LEU A 306 0.36 17.48 -15.36
N ASP A 307 -0.78 17.90 -14.84
CA ASP A 307 -1.59 17.08 -13.92
C ASP A 307 -2.15 15.81 -14.56
N ALA A 308 -2.52 15.91 -15.84
CA ALA A 308 -3.00 14.77 -16.60
C ALA A 308 -1.90 13.75 -16.93
N GLY A 309 -0.62 14.10 -16.70
CA GLY A 309 0.52 13.34 -17.23
C GLY A 309 0.49 13.25 -18.76
N GLN A 310 -0.19 14.20 -19.42
CA GLN A 310 -0.36 14.26 -20.88
C GLN A 310 0.70 15.14 -21.55
N LEU A 311 1.64 15.68 -20.78
CA LEU A 311 2.77 16.39 -21.37
C LEU A 311 3.61 15.34 -22.13
N HIS A 312 3.52 15.37 -23.46
CA HIS A 312 4.40 14.60 -24.32
C HIS A 312 5.75 15.31 -24.32
N LEU A 313 6.60 14.89 -23.37
CA LEU A 313 7.95 15.40 -23.28
C LEU A 313 8.74 14.94 -24.53
N GLU A 314 9.24 15.84 -25.31
CA GLU A 314 10.24 15.54 -26.31
C GLU A 314 11.54 15.19 -25.58
N ARG A 315 11.98 13.93 -25.71
CA ARG A 315 13.21 13.48 -25.03
C ARG A 315 14.40 13.74 -25.91
N GLU A 316 15.09 14.82 -25.62
CA GLU A 316 16.35 15.19 -26.26
C GLU A 316 17.46 15.42 -25.23
N VAL A 317 18.69 15.49 -25.69
CA VAL A 317 19.83 15.84 -24.83
C VAL A 317 19.85 17.35 -24.63
N VAL A 318 19.54 17.78 -23.43
CA VAL A 318 19.48 19.19 -23.04
C VAL A 318 20.73 19.56 -22.22
N ASP A 319 21.42 20.61 -22.64
CA ASP A 319 22.50 21.24 -21.85
C ASP A 319 21.89 22.23 -20.85
N LEU A 320 21.73 21.81 -19.59
CA LEU A 320 21.15 22.64 -18.52
C LEU A 320 21.98 23.92 -18.27
N SER A 321 23.30 23.82 -18.39
CA SER A 321 24.18 25.01 -18.28
C SER A 321 23.94 26.01 -19.41
N GLY A 322 23.74 25.51 -20.63
CA GLY A 322 23.37 26.31 -21.79
C GLY A 322 22.01 26.96 -21.63
N VAL A 323 21.01 26.24 -21.13
CA VAL A 323 19.67 26.78 -20.82
C VAL A 323 19.77 27.91 -19.77
N ALA A 324 20.49 27.69 -18.67
CA ALA A 324 20.69 28.72 -17.63
C ALA A 324 21.33 29.99 -18.20
N ALA A 325 22.36 29.84 -19.05
CA ALA A 325 23.04 30.98 -19.71
C ALA A 325 22.12 31.72 -20.69
N ASN A 326 21.29 31.01 -21.45
CA ASN A 326 20.34 31.59 -22.40
C ASN A 326 19.25 32.40 -21.66
N VAL A 327 18.66 31.81 -20.59
CA VAL A 327 17.66 32.50 -19.77
C VAL A 327 18.25 33.73 -19.10
N ALA A 328 19.43 33.63 -18.51
CA ALA A 328 20.09 34.76 -17.87
C ALA A 328 20.32 35.92 -18.87
N ARG A 329 20.76 35.64 -20.09
CA ARG A 329 20.91 36.67 -21.17
C ARG A 329 19.58 37.30 -21.54
N ARG A 330 18.51 36.49 -21.62
CA ARG A 330 17.17 36.98 -21.97
C ARG A 330 16.61 37.92 -20.92
N VAL A 331 16.88 37.66 -19.64
CA VAL A 331 16.39 38.45 -18.50
C VAL A 331 17.34 39.61 -18.13
N ALA A 332 18.57 39.62 -18.67
CA ALA A 332 19.62 40.61 -18.33
C ALA A 332 19.20 42.06 -18.56
N THR A 333 18.43 42.36 -19.60
CA THR A 333 17.95 43.72 -19.89
C THR A 333 17.01 44.20 -18.77
N ILE A 334 16.00 43.37 -18.42
CA ILE A 334 15.02 43.69 -17.39
C ILE A 334 15.70 43.77 -16.02
N ALA A 335 16.64 42.88 -15.70
CA ALA A 335 17.40 42.87 -14.49
C ALA A 335 18.27 44.17 -14.40
N GLY A 336 18.91 44.58 -15.50
CA GLY A 336 19.70 45.79 -15.58
C GLY A 336 18.89 47.08 -15.36
N GLU A 337 17.70 47.18 -15.96
CA GLU A 337 16.77 48.28 -15.76
C GLU A 337 16.35 48.41 -14.27
N LYS A 338 16.23 47.26 -13.61
CA LYS A 338 15.90 47.17 -12.17
C LYS A 338 17.13 47.36 -11.25
N GLY A 339 18.35 47.41 -11.80
CA GLY A 339 19.59 47.49 -11.05
C GLY A 339 19.97 46.20 -10.32
N VAL A 340 19.56 45.03 -10.87
CA VAL A 340 19.88 43.70 -10.33
C VAL A 340 20.97 43.07 -11.17
N SER A 341 22.03 42.52 -10.56
CA SER A 341 23.07 41.76 -11.27
C SER A 341 22.74 40.29 -11.34
N ILE A 342 23.06 39.65 -12.48
CA ILE A 342 22.91 38.20 -12.67
C ILE A 342 24.32 37.60 -12.82
N GLU A 343 24.63 36.62 -11.98
CA GLU A 343 25.90 35.90 -11.99
C GLU A 343 25.66 34.41 -12.28
N ILE A 344 26.51 33.79 -13.11
CA ILE A 344 26.43 32.38 -13.45
C ILE A 344 27.72 31.69 -13.03
N SER A 345 27.61 30.56 -12.37
CA SER A 345 28.73 29.74 -11.93
C SER A 345 28.42 28.26 -12.03
N GLY A 346 29.36 27.42 -11.61
CA GLY A 346 29.18 25.98 -11.53
C GLY A 346 29.72 25.18 -12.71
N ALA A 347 29.21 23.98 -12.90
CA ALA A 347 29.66 23.06 -13.92
C ALA A 347 29.14 23.46 -15.31
N THR A 348 30.01 23.37 -16.32
CA THR A 348 29.62 23.55 -17.73
C THR A 348 29.36 22.20 -18.39
N GLY A 349 28.44 22.13 -19.35
CA GLY A 349 28.11 20.89 -20.09
C GLY A 349 27.32 19.89 -19.28
N VAL A 350 26.50 20.35 -18.32
CA VAL A 350 25.56 19.54 -17.55
C VAL A 350 24.43 19.07 -18.47
N ARG A 351 24.51 17.82 -18.92
CA ARG A 351 23.56 17.24 -19.90
C ARG A 351 22.57 16.32 -19.23
N ILE A 352 21.30 16.46 -19.61
CA ILE A 352 20.20 15.64 -19.15
C ILE A 352 19.34 15.19 -20.35
N ILE A 353 18.54 14.14 -20.17
CA ILE A 353 17.51 13.75 -21.14
C ILE A 353 16.18 14.36 -20.69
N GLY A 354 15.63 15.28 -21.50
CA GLY A 354 14.39 15.96 -21.17
C GLY A 354 13.84 16.79 -22.32
N ASP A 355 12.81 17.55 -22.03
CA ASP A 355 12.18 18.49 -22.94
C ASP A 355 12.79 19.89 -22.75
N SER A 356 13.50 20.36 -23.77
CA SER A 356 14.25 21.62 -23.72
C SER A 356 13.33 22.81 -23.45
N GLU A 357 12.19 22.89 -24.13
CA GLU A 357 11.25 24.01 -24.01
C GLU A 357 10.62 24.06 -22.59
N ALA A 358 10.22 22.90 -22.08
CA ALA A 358 9.66 22.81 -20.74
C ALA A 358 10.70 23.19 -19.66
N ILE A 359 11.95 22.70 -19.80
CA ILE A 359 13.03 23.01 -18.86
C ILE A 359 13.40 24.49 -18.93
N GLU A 360 13.53 25.08 -20.13
CA GLU A 360 13.77 26.51 -20.29
C GLU A 360 12.68 27.35 -19.63
N ARG A 361 11.40 26.94 -19.78
CA ARG A 361 10.28 27.59 -19.12
C ARG A 361 10.37 27.54 -17.60
N ALA A 362 10.73 26.38 -17.04
CA ALA A 362 10.92 26.25 -15.59
C ALA A 362 12.03 27.19 -15.09
N VAL A 363 13.17 27.18 -15.76
CA VAL A 363 14.31 28.05 -15.42
C VAL A 363 13.94 29.52 -15.55
N LEU A 364 13.22 29.93 -16.62
CA LEU A 364 12.76 31.29 -16.80
C LEU A 364 11.85 31.74 -15.64
N ILE A 365 10.90 30.91 -15.22
CA ILE A 365 10.03 31.20 -14.08
C ILE A 365 10.85 31.45 -12.79
N LEU A 366 11.87 30.63 -12.55
CA LEU A 366 12.69 30.75 -11.35
C LEU A 366 13.54 32.03 -11.38
N VAL A 367 14.16 32.33 -12.51
CA VAL A 367 15.02 33.52 -12.68
C VAL A 367 14.18 34.80 -12.67
N ASP A 368 13.01 34.81 -13.31
CA ASP A 368 12.08 35.94 -13.29
C ASP A 368 11.62 36.27 -11.87
N ASN A 369 11.23 35.25 -11.09
CA ASN A 369 10.87 35.41 -9.69
C ASN A 369 12.06 35.98 -8.88
N ALA A 370 13.26 35.46 -9.06
CA ALA A 370 14.44 35.95 -8.37
C ALA A 370 14.70 37.44 -8.66
N VAL A 371 14.69 37.83 -9.95
CA VAL A 371 14.86 39.25 -10.34
C VAL A 371 13.72 40.10 -9.82
N LYS A 372 12.48 39.60 -9.87
CA LYS A 372 11.29 40.32 -9.43
C LYS A 372 11.33 40.68 -7.93
N TYR A 373 11.78 39.79 -7.07
CA TYR A 373 11.78 39.98 -5.61
C TYR A 373 13.12 40.46 -5.06
N THR A 374 14.11 40.67 -5.93
CA THR A 374 15.39 41.30 -5.54
C THR A 374 15.31 42.81 -5.69
N PRO A 375 15.65 43.63 -4.65
CA PRO A 375 15.72 45.07 -4.75
C PRO A 375 16.92 45.54 -5.60
N ALA A 376 16.89 46.79 -6.02
CA ALA A 376 18.01 47.42 -6.74
C ALA A 376 19.32 47.32 -5.93
N GLY A 377 20.41 46.97 -6.63
CA GLY A 377 21.72 46.69 -6.02
C GLY A 377 21.91 45.27 -5.53
N GLY A 378 20.88 44.42 -5.62
CA GLY A 378 20.97 42.99 -5.29
C GLY A 378 21.50 42.12 -6.44
N THR A 379 21.70 40.83 -6.14
CA THR A 379 22.28 39.84 -7.06
C THR A 379 21.43 38.60 -7.13
N VAL A 380 21.29 38.04 -8.33
CA VAL A 380 20.74 36.73 -8.59
C VAL A 380 21.86 35.83 -9.08
N HIS A 381 22.08 34.73 -8.39
CA HIS A 381 23.14 33.77 -8.67
C HIS A 381 22.56 32.46 -9.22
N LEU A 382 23.03 32.02 -10.39
CA LEU A 382 22.68 30.76 -10.99
C LEU A 382 23.86 29.80 -10.90
N GLN A 383 23.66 28.64 -10.30
CA GLN A 383 24.70 27.63 -10.20
C GLN A 383 24.22 26.28 -10.72
N THR A 384 24.98 25.70 -11.64
CA THR A 384 24.73 24.34 -12.17
C THR A 384 25.69 23.36 -11.59
N ALA A 385 25.19 22.18 -11.19
CA ALA A 385 25.98 21.06 -10.74
C ALA A 385 25.41 19.73 -11.24
N MET A 386 26.20 18.68 -11.24
CA MET A 386 25.77 17.34 -11.66
C MET A 386 26.48 16.30 -10.81
N ASN A 387 25.75 15.28 -10.41
CA ASN A 387 26.29 14.01 -9.92
C ASN A 387 25.83 12.86 -10.84
N ASP A 388 26.12 11.61 -10.47
CA ASP A 388 25.83 10.45 -11.32
C ASP A 388 24.34 10.27 -11.69
N GLU A 389 23.43 10.73 -10.85
CA GLU A 389 22.00 10.54 -11.00
C GLU A 389 21.20 11.83 -11.23
N LEU A 390 21.66 12.94 -10.67
CA LEU A 390 20.96 14.22 -10.65
C LEU A 390 21.79 15.35 -11.23
N ALA A 391 21.16 16.13 -12.10
CA ALA A 391 21.61 17.45 -12.49
C ALA A 391 20.80 18.48 -11.71
N THR A 392 21.46 19.50 -11.21
CA THR A 392 20.85 20.56 -10.40
C THR A 392 21.12 21.93 -10.98
N LEU A 393 20.10 22.80 -10.92
CA LEU A 393 20.22 24.22 -11.11
C LEU A 393 19.73 24.91 -9.83
N GLU A 394 20.61 25.65 -9.20
CA GLU A 394 20.31 26.52 -8.08
C GLU A 394 20.13 27.95 -8.57
N VAL A 395 19.04 28.58 -8.16
CA VAL A 395 18.78 30.01 -8.37
C VAL A 395 18.66 30.65 -7.00
N ALA A 396 19.66 31.45 -6.63
CA ALA A 396 19.73 32.14 -5.35
C ALA A 396 19.63 33.64 -5.56
N ASP A 397 18.79 34.33 -4.79
CA ASP A 397 18.63 35.78 -4.81
C ASP A 397 18.99 36.40 -3.46
N THR A 398 19.39 37.67 -3.47
CA THR A 398 19.60 38.48 -2.29
C THR A 398 18.40 39.39 -2.00
N GLY A 399 17.19 38.85 -2.26
CA GLY A 399 15.95 39.58 -2.16
C GLY A 399 15.39 39.70 -0.74
N VAL A 400 14.12 40.06 -0.66
CA VAL A 400 13.43 40.29 0.60
C VAL A 400 13.25 39.02 1.46
N GLY A 401 13.43 37.83 0.88
CA GLY A 401 13.18 36.58 1.54
C GLY A 401 11.71 36.32 1.83
N ILE A 402 11.42 35.13 2.39
CA ILE A 402 10.06 34.63 2.61
C ILE A 402 9.97 34.11 4.06
N ASP A 403 8.87 34.43 4.74
CA ASP A 403 8.60 33.89 6.06
C ASP A 403 8.42 32.37 6.01
N PRO A 404 9.02 31.59 6.94
CA PRO A 404 8.90 30.15 6.99
C PRO A 404 7.47 29.62 6.97
N ALA A 405 6.49 30.35 7.48
CA ALA A 405 5.08 29.99 7.46
C ALA A 405 4.51 29.86 6.04
N HIS A 406 5.08 30.56 5.05
CA HIS A 406 4.63 30.55 3.66
C HIS A 406 5.32 29.49 2.80
N LEU A 407 6.51 29.01 3.19
CA LEU A 407 7.32 28.07 2.39
C LEU A 407 6.56 26.82 1.94
N PRO A 408 5.77 26.13 2.80
CA PRO A 408 5.03 24.92 2.40
C PRO A 408 3.97 25.17 1.32
N HIS A 409 3.51 26.42 1.17
CA HIS A 409 2.40 26.80 0.30
C HIS A 409 2.84 27.44 -1.02
N LEU A 410 4.12 27.74 -1.20
CA LEU A 410 4.62 28.49 -2.38
C LEU A 410 4.39 27.76 -3.71
N THR A 411 4.32 26.44 -3.70
CA THR A 411 4.03 25.63 -4.89
C THR A 411 2.54 25.33 -5.08
N GLU A 412 1.67 25.81 -4.17
CA GLU A 412 0.23 25.74 -4.36
C GLU A 412 -0.22 26.76 -5.42
N ARG A 413 -1.21 26.40 -6.18
CA ARG A 413 -1.75 27.23 -7.27
C ARG A 413 -2.42 28.47 -6.72
N PHE A 414 -2.19 29.61 -7.38
CA PHE A 414 -2.74 30.92 -6.99
C PHE A 414 -2.30 31.38 -5.61
N TYR A 415 -1.33 30.69 -4.98
CA TYR A 415 -0.81 31.10 -3.69
C TYR A 415 0.15 32.29 -3.85
N ARG A 416 0.00 33.29 -2.98
CA ARG A 416 0.82 34.52 -2.95
C ARG A 416 0.94 34.98 -1.50
N VAL A 417 2.17 35.34 -1.11
CA VAL A 417 2.49 35.85 0.26
C VAL A 417 1.75 37.14 0.54
N ASP A 418 1.65 38.04 -0.43
CA ASP A 418 1.05 39.37 -0.27
C ASP A 418 0.10 39.71 -1.44
N ARG A 419 -1.22 39.66 -1.19
CA ARG A 419 -2.26 39.94 -2.19
C ARG A 419 -2.39 41.43 -2.56
N ALA A 420 -2.02 42.34 -1.65
CA ALA A 420 -2.21 43.76 -1.86
C ALA A 420 -1.10 44.41 -2.67
N ARG A 421 0.16 44.03 -2.42
CA ARG A 421 1.35 44.54 -3.13
C ARG A 421 1.54 43.95 -4.52
N SER A 422 0.85 42.91 -4.81
CA SER A 422 1.07 42.07 -5.99
C SER A 422 0.21 42.44 -7.20
N ARG A 423 -0.68 43.45 -7.11
CA ARG A 423 -1.35 44.02 -8.30
C ARG A 423 -0.38 44.87 -9.13
N GLU A 424 0.59 45.54 -8.48
CA GLU A 424 1.62 46.33 -9.17
C GLU A 424 2.73 45.48 -9.80
N THR A 425 2.94 44.24 -9.32
CA THR A 425 4.06 43.40 -9.78
C THR A 425 3.64 42.26 -10.71
N GLY A 426 2.37 42.18 -11.12
CA GLY A 426 1.82 41.25 -12.10
C GLY A 426 2.28 39.77 -11.94
N GLY A 427 1.39 38.86 -11.59
CA GLY A 427 1.71 37.43 -11.54
C GLY A 427 0.58 36.62 -10.89
N ALA A 428 0.09 35.60 -11.58
CA ALA A 428 -1.08 34.80 -11.19
C ALA A 428 -0.85 33.83 -10.02
N GLY A 429 0.38 33.68 -9.52
CA GLY A 429 0.72 32.67 -8.51
C GLY A 429 0.74 31.24 -9.06
N LEU A 430 0.98 31.08 -10.36
CA LEU A 430 1.06 29.79 -11.04
C LEU A 430 2.50 29.35 -11.33
N GLY A 431 3.44 30.27 -11.42
CA GLY A 431 4.81 29.99 -11.88
C GLY A 431 5.51 28.87 -11.12
N LEU A 432 5.59 28.95 -9.78
CA LEU A 432 6.26 27.93 -8.99
C LEU A 432 5.57 26.56 -9.06
N SER A 433 4.24 26.52 -9.19
CA SER A 433 3.50 25.26 -9.39
C SER A 433 3.79 24.65 -10.78
N ILE A 434 3.99 25.47 -11.80
CA ILE A 434 4.44 25.03 -13.15
C ILE A 434 5.86 24.48 -13.07
N ALA A 435 6.80 25.21 -12.46
CA ALA A 435 8.19 24.77 -12.31
C ALA A 435 8.27 23.42 -11.54
N GLN A 436 7.50 23.28 -10.47
CA GLN A 436 7.35 22.02 -9.72
C GLN A 436 6.78 20.88 -10.59
N GLY A 437 5.73 21.17 -11.37
CA GLY A 437 5.12 20.21 -12.30
C GLY A 437 6.09 19.73 -13.37
N ILE A 438 6.85 20.66 -13.96
CA ILE A 438 7.90 20.36 -14.95
C ILE A 438 9.01 19.51 -14.31
N ALA A 439 9.51 19.90 -13.13
CA ALA A 439 10.50 19.10 -12.39
C ALA A 439 10.01 17.67 -12.16
N SER A 440 8.79 17.53 -11.65
CA SER A 440 8.16 16.22 -11.37
C SER A 440 7.97 15.36 -12.63
N SER A 441 7.60 15.98 -13.77
CA SER A 441 7.44 15.25 -15.04
C SER A 441 8.77 14.76 -15.62
N HIS A 442 9.90 15.37 -15.20
CA HIS A 442 11.26 14.93 -15.52
C HIS A 442 11.86 14.00 -14.43
N GLY A 443 11.03 13.52 -13.49
CA GLY A 443 11.47 12.64 -12.40
C GLY A 443 12.28 13.33 -11.31
N GLY A 444 12.28 14.66 -11.31
CA GLY A 444 13.01 15.51 -10.40
C GLY A 444 12.13 16.17 -9.33
N SER A 445 12.67 17.22 -8.70
CA SER A 445 11.99 17.96 -7.64
C SER A 445 12.41 19.43 -7.61
N LEU A 446 11.59 20.27 -6.98
CA LEU A 446 11.87 21.66 -6.69
C LEU A 446 11.92 21.85 -5.16
N THR A 447 13.02 22.39 -4.66
CA THR A 447 13.19 22.67 -3.23
C THR A 447 13.42 24.15 -3.03
N ILE A 448 12.72 24.76 -2.06
CA ILE A 448 12.80 26.20 -1.78
C ILE A 448 13.27 26.38 -0.35
N SER A 449 14.30 27.20 -0.16
CA SER A 449 14.77 27.66 1.13
C SER A 449 14.87 29.18 1.14
N SER A 450 14.42 29.83 2.22
CA SER A 450 14.41 31.28 2.31
C SER A 450 14.43 31.71 3.76
N GLU A 451 15.06 32.87 3.99
CA GLU A 451 15.03 33.59 5.28
C GLU A 451 14.66 35.04 5.02
N PRO A 452 13.74 35.62 5.80
CA PRO A 452 13.38 37.03 5.69
C PRO A 452 14.61 37.96 5.76
N GLY A 453 14.76 38.84 4.76
CA GLY A 453 15.87 39.77 4.64
C GLY A 453 17.20 39.21 4.17
N LYS A 454 17.29 37.89 3.89
CA LYS A 454 18.53 37.27 3.38
C LYS A 454 18.40 36.73 1.93
N GLY A 455 17.18 36.69 1.41
CA GLY A 455 16.88 36.21 0.05
C GLY A 455 16.30 34.82 0.03
N THR A 456 16.18 34.26 -1.19
CA THR A 456 15.58 32.96 -1.47
C THR A 456 16.52 32.13 -2.34
N THR A 457 16.60 30.84 -2.06
CA THR A 457 17.31 29.86 -2.88
C THR A 457 16.32 28.81 -3.34
N VAL A 458 16.22 28.62 -4.66
CA VAL A 458 15.40 27.60 -5.30
C VAL A 458 16.31 26.61 -6.00
N LEU A 459 16.23 25.34 -5.61
CA LEU A 459 16.97 24.23 -6.19
C LEU A 459 16.06 23.39 -7.10
N LEU A 460 16.32 23.42 -8.39
CA LEU A 460 15.71 22.54 -9.38
C LEU A 460 16.61 21.33 -9.56
N SER A 461 16.11 20.15 -9.24
CA SER A 461 16.81 18.86 -9.41
C SER A 461 16.13 18.05 -10.50
N LEU A 462 16.88 17.53 -11.46
CA LEU A 462 16.37 16.74 -12.59
C LEU A 462 17.18 15.45 -12.74
N LEU A 463 16.54 14.34 -13.15
CA LEU A 463 17.26 13.09 -13.42
C LEU A 463 18.09 13.22 -14.69
N VAL A 464 19.38 12.80 -14.63
CA VAL A 464 20.31 12.85 -15.78
C VAL A 464 19.78 12.01 -16.95
N ASN A 465 19.30 10.80 -16.68
CA ASN A 465 18.78 9.88 -17.70
C ASN A 465 17.27 10.06 -17.98
N GLY A 466 16.66 11.11 -17.45
CA GLY A 466 15.22 11.32 -17.51
C GLY A 466 14.45 10.33 -16.62
N PRO A 467 13.11 10.49 -16.52
CA PRO A 467 12.28 9.53 -15.77
C PRO A 467 12.39 8.16 -16.42
N GLY A 468 12.67 7.14 -15.62
CA GLY A 468 12.77 5.73 -16.06
C GLY A 468 11.54 5.26 -16.84
N GLU A 469 11.72 4.30 -17.73
CA GLU A 469 10.65 3.68 -18.54
C GLU A 469 9.63 2.92 -17.68
#